data_a6fb9e65019528634e1556d9522ce677
#
_entry.id   a6fb9e65019528634e1556d9522ce677
#
_cell.length_a   1.000
_cell.length_b   1.000
_cell.length_c   1.000
_cell.angle_alpha   90.00
_cell.angle_beta   90.00
_cell.angle_gamma   90.00
#
_symmetry.space_group_name_H-M   'P 1'
#
loop_
_entity.id
_entity.type
_entity.pdbx_description
1 polymer ?
#
loop_
_entity_poly.entity_id
_entity_poly.type
_entity_poly.pdbx_seq_one_letter_code
_entity_poly.pdbx_strand_id
1 'polypeptide(L)'
;ELDLNEAKRVPQDAGLVVIAGAQAAFLPREIDALRKYLMNDNGKVLMLLSLGSLGGLEDILYEWGIMSDDKLVLDTGGDYESSAGDLIARSFPKNPHPIAKYLVDISMPVQFGSARPVRPDMGSPIDDSLKVDEIILSSPTSWAETSYARGGVQKYDESVDLAGPLPLGMAASRVGGDALGLTIPGGRLVVYGDENFAANRWFNRLGNSKLAVNTVNWLFDENSMLNIPARQLESYSLTLSLNEITGLAWRFMILPAAVLLICLFVWLARRN
;
A
#
# COMPACT_ATOMS: atom_id res chain seq x y z
N GLU A 1 17.13 -13.17 -2.13
CA GLU A 1 17.33 -12.37 -0.92
C GLU A 1 18.74 -11.77 -0.97
N LEU A 2 18.88 -10.47 -0.63
CA LEU A 2 20.16 -9.77 -0.63
C LEU A 2 20.66 -9.63 0.81
N ASP A 3 21.81 -10.21 1.12
CA ASP A 3 22.53 -9.99 2.38
C ASP A 3 23.64 -8.93 2.16
N LEU A 4 23.40 -7.72 2.65
CA LEU A 4 24.36 -6.62 2.54
C LEU A 4 25.55 -6.79 3.49
N ASN A 5 25.48 -7.68 4.48
CA ASN A 5 26.62 -8.04 5.32
C ASN A 5 27.70 -8.77 4.54
N GLU A 6 27.29 -9.68 3.68
CA GLU A 6 28.21 -10.44 2.80
C GLU A 6 28.59 -9.64 1.55
N ALA A 7 27.59 -9.04 0.89
CA ALA A 7 27.79 -8.35 -0.38
C ALA A 7 28.52 -7.01 -0.27
N LYS A 8 28.51 -6.36 0.92
CA LYS A 8 29.10 -5.03 1.21
C LYS A 8 28.60 -3.88 0.33
N ARG A 9 27.88 -4.16 -0.76
CA ARG A 9 27.25 -3.21 -1.66
C ARG A 9 26.06 -3.89 -2.35
N VAL A 10 25.14 -3.09 -2.90
CA VAL A 10 24.11 -3.59 -3.79
C VAL A 10 24.77 -4.08 -5.08
N PRO A 11 24.45 -5.29 -5.57
CA PRO A 11 24.99 -5.79 -6.84
C PRO A 11 24.68 -4.85 -8.01
N GLN A 12 25.61 -4.74 -8.96
CA GLN A 12 25.44 -3.83 -10.11
C GLN A 12 24.33 -4.25 -11.08
N ASP A 13 23.97 -5.52 -11.06
CA ASP A 13 22.86 -6.10 -11.84
C ASP A 13 21.50 -6.00 -11.13
N ALA A 14 21.45 -5.49 -9.90
CA ALA A 14 20.21 -5.26 -9.19
C ALA A 14 19.45 -4.07 -9.81
N GLY A 15 18.37 -4.35 -10.52
CA GLY A 15 17.53 -3.31 -11.10
C GLY A 15 16.62 -2.60 -10.09
N LEU A 16 16.26 -3.28 -8.98
CA LEU A 16 15.39 -2.78 -7.92
C LEU A 16 15.77 -3.44 -6.60
N VAL A 17 15.81 -2.66 -5.53
CA VAL A 17 15.89 -3.17 -4.16
C VAL A 17 14.52 -2.99 -3.49
N VAL A 18 13.99 -4.05 -2.90
CA VAL A 18 12.75 -4.02 -2.13
C VAL A 18 13.06 -4.27 -0.67
N ILE A 19 12.67 -3.36 0.19
CA ILE A 19 12.74 -3.49 1.65
C ILE A 19 11.31 -3.64 2.14
N ALA A 20 10.94 -4.84 2.59
CA ALA A 20 9.58 -5.13 3.02
C ALA A 20 9.59 -5.55 4.49
N GLY A 21 8.98 -4.73 5.36
CA GLY A 21 8.74 -5.05 6.75
C GLY A 21 10.01 -5.36 7.54
N ALA A 22 11.01 -4.51 7.47
CA ALA A 22 12.26 -4.73 8.20
C ALA A 22 12.02 -4.87 9.71
N GLN A 23 12.34 -6.03 10.26
CA GLN A 23 12.12 -6.36 11.69
C GLN A 23 13.35 -6.10 12.56
N ALA A 24 14.51 -5.92 11.95
CA ALA A 24 15.76 -5.65 12.61
C ALA A 24 16.39 -4.34 12.14
N ALA A 25 17.18 -3.72 13.00
CA ALA A 25 17.93 -2.53 12.64
C ALA A 25 19.03 -2.85 11.62
N PHE A 26 19.14 -2.00 10.61
CA PHE A 26 20.24 -2.04 9.65
C PHE A 26 21.54 -1.61 10.29
N LEU A 27 22.60 -2.25 9.92
CA LEU A 27 23.93 -1.81 10.31
C LEU A 27 24.33 -0.54 9.54
N PRO A 28 25.16 0.35 10.11
CA PRO A 28 25.60 1.57 9.43
C PRO A 28 26.14 1.33 8.02
N ARG A 29 26.89 0.25 7.82
CA ARG A 29 27.44 -0.14 6.52
C ARG A 29 26.37 -0.54 5.49
N GLU A 30 25.24 -1.10 5.96
CA GLU A 30 24.11 -1.48 5.09
C GLU A 30 23.35 -0.23 4.64
N ILE A 31 23.13 0.71 5.56
CA ILE A 31 22.59 2.03 5.26
C ILE A 31 23.47 2.77 4.25
N ASP A 32 24.79 2.76 4.44
CA ASP A 32 25.72 3.37 3.49
C ASP A 32 25.71 2.69 2.13
N ALA A 33 25.54 1.37 2.07
CA ALA A 33 25.41 0.65 0.79
C ALA A 33 24.13 1.03 0.05
N LEU A 34 23.00 1.14 0.74
CA LEU A 34 21.71 1.60 0.18
C LEU A 34 21.78 3.06 -0.27
N ARG A 35 22.39 3.93 0.55
CA ARG A 35 22.61 5.34 0.20
C ARG A 35 23.45 5.48 -1.08
N LYS A 36 24.54 4.77 -1.20
CA LYS A 36 25.40 4.78 -2.40
C LYS A 36 24.64 4.28 -3.64
N TYR A 37 23.88 3.21 -3.48
CA TYR A 37 23.05 2.68 -4.57
C TYR A 37 22.04 3.71 -5.05
N LEU A 38 21.30 4.36 -4.15
CA LEU A 38 20.31 5.38 -4.50
C LEU A 38 20.93 6.64 -5.12
N MET A 39 22.07 7.12 -4.56
CA MET A 39 22.65 8.42 -4.93
C MET A 39 23.62 8.33 -6.10
N ASN A 40 24.46 7.30 -6.13
CA ASN A 40 25.59 7.21 -7.08
C ASN A 40 25.29 6.29 -8.25
N ASP A 41 24.50 5.22 -8.02
CA ASP A 41 24.25 4.19 -9.03
C ASP A 41 22.86 4.38 -9.69
N ASN A 42 22.19 5.52 -9.45
CA ASN A 42 20.82 5.80 -9.90
C ASN A 42 19.85 4.67 -9.54
N GLY A 43 20.05 4.11 -8.35
CA GLY A 43 19.33 2.96 -7.86
C GLY A 43 17.84 3.22 -7.67
N LYS A 44 17.09 2.15 -7.64
CA LYS A 44 15.65 2.16 -7.44
C LYS A 44 15.32 1.37 -6.18
N VAL A 45 14.59 1.99 -5.26
CA VAL A 45 14.23 1.35 -3.99
C VAL A 45 12.74 1.47 -3.75
N LEU A 46 12.13 0.35 -3.35
CA LEU A 46 10.78 0.29 -2.83
C LEU A 46 10.84 -0.08 -1.35
N MET A 47 10.35 0.81 -0.49
CA MET A 47 10.25 0.57 0.95
C MET A 47 8.79 0.36 1.35
N LEU A 48 8.51 -0.77 1.98
CA LEU A 48 7.23 -1.12 2.59
C LEU A 48 7.46 -1.16 4.10
N LEU A 49 6.96 -0.15 4.81
CA LEU A 49 7.26 0.07 6.22
C LEU A 49 6.27 -0.67 7.11
N SER A 50 6.76 -1.26 8.20
CA SER A 50 5.92 -1.76 9.29
C SER A 50 5.76 -0.70 10.38
N LEU A 51 4.80 -0.89 11.27
CA LEU A 51 4.73 -0.15 12.54
C LEU A 51 5.96 -0.43 13.39
N GLY A 52 6.34 0.51 14.24
CA GLY A 52 7.52 0.44 15.11
C GLY A 52 8.73 1.16 14.52
N SER A 53 9.93 0.73 14.93
CA SER A 53 11.19 1.32 14.51
C SER A 53 11.44 1.14 13.01
N LEU A 54 11.99 2.16 12.37
CA LEU A 54 12.45 2.10 10.98
C LEU A 54 13.84 1.46 10.84
N GLY A 55 14.48 1.11 11.95
CA GLY A 55 15.72 0.35 11.95
C GLY A 55 16.92 1.09 11.35
N GLY A 56 16.95 2.42 11.38
CA GLY A 56 18.02 3.24 10.81
C GLY A 56 17.74 3.74 9.38
N LEU A 57 16.57 3.43 8.79
CA LEU A 57 16.18 3.97 7.49
C LEU A 57 15.76 5.45 7.54
N GLU A 58 15.62 6.01 8.76
CA GLU A 58 15.24 7.40 9.00
C GLU A 58 16.14 8.39 8.26
N ASP A 59 17.46 8.16 8.27
CA ASP A 59 18.43 9.02 7.61
C ASP A 59 18.25 9.03 6.09
N ILE A 60 18.02 7.86 5.48
CA ILE A 60 17.74 7.75 4.04
C ILE A 60 16.44 8.48 3.70
N LEU A 61 15.38 8.27 4.49
CA LEU A 61 14.10 8.94 4.27
C LEU A 61 14.26 10.47 4.34
N TYR A 62 14.96 10.97 5.37
CA TYR A 62 15.26 12.40 5.53
C TYR A 62 16.02 12.99 4.32
N GLU A 63 17.05 12.30 3.85
CA GLU A 63 17.82 12.71 2.67
C GLU A 63 16.98 12.74 1.39
N TRP A 64 15.86 12.00 1.38
CA TRP A 64 14.90 11.93 0.27
C TRP A 64 13.64 12.74 0.53
N GLY A 65 13.65 13.64 1.52
CA GLY A 65 12.55 14.54 1.84
C GLY A 65 11.28 13.85 2.33
N ILE A 66 11.42 12.68 2.95
CA ILE A 66 10.32 11.84 3.43
C ILE A 66 10.50 11.60 4.92
N MET A 67 9.41 11.65 5.68
CA MET A 67 9.36 11.23 7.07
C MET A 67 8.20 10.27 7.31
N SER A 68 8.34 9.43 8.31
CA SER A 68 7.29 8.50 8.71
C SER A 68 7.23 8.37 10.22
N ASP A 69 6.07 8.70 10.78
CA ASP A 69 5.83 8.63 12.23
C ASP A 69 5.44 7.21 12.62
N ASP A 70 5.84 6.77 13.82
CA ASP A 70 5.38 5.51 14.39
C ASP A 70 3.97 5.69 15.00
N LYS A 71 2.97 5.76 14.13
CA LYS A 71 1.57 5.94 14.46
C LYS A 71 0.71 5.07 13.54
N LEU A 72 -0.37 4.52 14.05
CA LEU A 72 -1.30 3.71 13.25
C LEU A 72 -2.40 4.59 12.67
N VAL A 73 -2.57 4.58 11.36
CA VAL A 73 -3.68 5.30 10.72
C VAL A 73 -4.97 4.53 10.90
N LEU A 74 -5.94 5.19 11.51
CA LEU A 74 -7.29 4.68 11.78
C LEU A 74 -8.33 5.55 11.05
N ASP A 75 -9.44 4.94 10.68
CA ASP A 75 -10.57 5.65 10.05
C ASP A 75 -11.89 5.11 10.56
N THR A 76 -12.75 6.01 11.06
CA THR A 76 -14.08 5.68 11.53
C THR A 76 -15.18 6.00 10.53
N GLY A 77 -14.83 6.68 9.41
CA GLY A 77 -15.80 7.16 8.42
C GLY A 77 -16.07 6.21 7.25
N GLY A 78 -15.48 5.03 7.25
CA GLY A 78 -15.59 4.10 6.13
C GLY A 78 -16.88 3.27 6.13
N ASP A 79 -17.47 3.05 4.93
CA ASP A 79 -18.61 2.13 4.72
C ASP A 79 -18.25 0.65 4.93
N TYR A 80 -17.03 0.35 5.34
CA TYR A 80 -16.55 -0.99 5.58
C TYR A 80 -16.13 -1.11 7.04
N GLU A 81 -16.77 -2.04 7.75
CA GLU A 81 -16.25 -2.51 9.02
C GLU A 81 -14.86 -3.09 8.78
N SER A 82 -13.84 -2.27 9.05
CA SER A 82 -12.49 -2.77 9.07
C SER A 82 -12.32 -3.68 10.29
N SER A 83 -11.79 -4.86 10.09
CA SER A 83 -11.16 -5.58 11.21
C SER A 83 -10.05 -4.65 11.75
N ALA A 84 -9.87 -4.62 13.06
CA ALA A 84 -8.99 -3.66 13.73
C ALA A 84 -7.66 -3.44 12.96
N GLY A 85 -7.49 -2.25 12.40
CA GLY A 85 -6.29 -1.82 11.68
C GLY A 85 -6.34 -1.84 10.15
N ASP A 86 -7.38 -2.41 9.52
CA ASP A 86 -7.51 -2.36 8.06
C ASP A 86 -8.01 -0.97 7.62
N LEU A 87 -7.38 -0.41 6.60
CA LEU A 87 -7.71 0.92 6.07
C LEU A 87 -8.01 0.83 4.57
N ILE A 88 -9.15 1.38 4.13
CA ILE A 88 -9.50 1.49 2.73
C ILE A 88 -9.29 2.92 2.26
N ALA A 89 -8.19 3.15 1.56
CA ALA A 89 -7.84 4.44 0.99
C ALA A 89 -8.54 4.67 -0.35
N ARG A 90 -9.26 5.79 -0.45
CA ARG A 90 -9.99 6.24 -1.65
C ARG A 90 -9.58 7.63 -2.09
N SER A 91 -8.76 8.31 -1.28
CA SER A 91 -8.35 9.68 -1.51
C SER A 91 -7.00 9.72 -2.22
N PHE A 92 -6.90 10.66 -3.16
CA PHE A 92 -5.69 10.88 -3.94
C PHE A 92 -5.39 12.38 -4.01
N PRO A 93 -4.13 12.77 -4.23
CA PRO A 93 -3.78 14.16 -4.47
C PRO A 93 -4.54 14.76 -5.68
N LYS A 94 -4.75 16.07 -5.68
CA LYS A 94 -5.43 16.77 -6.80
C LYS A 94 -4.74 16.52 -8.16
N ASN A 95 -3.42 16.45 -8.15
CA ASN A 95 -2.62 16.05 -9.30
C ASN A 95 -2.08 14.64 -9.03
N PRO A 96 -2.78 13.59 -9.49
CA PRO A 96 -2.41 12.22 -9.18
C PRO A 96 -1.04 11.89 -9.75
N HIS A 97 -0.19 11.28 -8.91
CA HIS A 97 1.07 10.73 -9.36
C HIS A 97 0.85 9.62 -10.42
N PRO A 98 1.72 9.43 -11.43
CA PRO A 98 1.56 8.41 -12.46
C PRO A 98 1.26 7.01 -11.92
N ILE A 99 1.83 6.63 -10.77
CA ILE A 99 1.55 5.37 -10.08
C ILE A 99 0.06 5.20 -9.78
N ALA A 100 -0.61 6.27 -9.31
CA ALA A 100 -2.00 6.23 -8.88
C ALA A 100 -3.01 6.58 -9.99
N LYS A 101 -2.55 7.16 -11.10
CA LYS A 101 -3.44 7.70 -12.15
C LYS A 101 -4.51 6.72 -12.60
N TYR A 102 -4.14 5.48 -12.91
CA TYR A 102 -5.09 4.45 -13.32
C TYR A 102 -6.15 4.16 -12.24
N LEU A 103 -5.76 4.11 -10.97
CA LEU A 103 -6.68 3.87 -9.85
C LEU A 103 -7.68 5.01 -9.69
N VAL A 104 -7.22 6.25 -9.90
CA VAL A 104 -8.08 7.44 -9.91
C VAL A 104 -9.08 7.40 -11.05
N ASP A 105 -8.63 7.11 -12.27
CA ASP A 105 -9.46 7.09 -13.48
C ASP A 105 -10.64 6.10 -13.36
N ILE A 106 -10.43 4.97 -12.67
CA ILE A 106 -11.46 3.94 -12.46
C ILE A 106 -12.06 3.97 -11.04
N SER A 107 -11.73 4.99 -10.24
CA SER A 107 -12.20 5.14 -8.84
C SER A 107 -11.96 3.90 -7.98
N MET A 108 -10.84 3.21 -8.18
CA MET A 108 -10.51 1.97 -7.48
C MET A 108 -9.81 2.25 -6.16
N PRO A 109 -10.37 1.83 -5.02
CA PRO A 109 -9.73 1.99 -3.72
C PRO A 109 -8.59 0.99 -3.52
N VAL A 110 -7.73 1.29 -2.54
CA VAL A 110 -6.62 0.43 -2.11
C VAL A 110 -6.83 0.06 -0.65
N GLN A 111 -6.57 -1.20 -0.30
CA GLN A 111 -6.67 -1.68 1.07
C GLN A 111 -5.28 -1.82 1.67
N PHE A 112 -5.06 -1.11 2.77
CA PHE A 112 -3.88 -1.24 3.61
C PHE A 112 -4.21 -2.06 4.86
N GLY A 113 -3.21 -2.72 5.42
CA GLY A 113 -3.32 -3.35 6.73
C GLY A 113 -3.06 -2.33 7.85
N SER A 114 -2.00 -2.53 8.60
CA SER A 114 -1.62 -1.63 9.69
C SER A 114 -0.77 -0.46 9.17
N ALA A 115 -1.42 0.48 8.49
CA ALA A 115 -0.72 1.59 7.83
C ALA A 115 -0.23 2.65 8.82
N ARG A 116 1.00 3.13 8.59
CA ARG A 116 1.57 4.33 9.22
C ARG A 116 1.62 5.49 8.22
N PRO A 117 1.59 6.77 8.67
CA PRO A 117 1.70 7.89 7.77
C PRO A 117 3.11 8.02 7.19
N VAL A 118 3.20 8.35 5.91
CA VAL A 118 4.45 8.67 5.21
C VAL A 118 4.27 10.04 4.59
N ARG A 119 4.99 11.05 5.11
CA ARG A 119 4.74 12.47 4.82
C ARG A 119 5.96 13.14 4.21
N PRO A 120 5.79 14.27 3.49
CA PRO A 120 6.92 15.12 3.15
C PRO A 120 7.62 15.61 4.41
N ASP A 121 8.95 15.57 4.42
CA ASP A 121 9.73 16.16 5.50
C ASP A 121 10.01 17.64 5.21
N MET A 122 9.28 18.52 5.90
CA MET A 122 9.43 19.96 5.77
C MET A 122 10.76 20.50 6.34
N GLY A 123 11.47 19.69 7.11
CA GLY A 123 12.80 20.01 7.65
C GLY A 123 13.96 19.55 6.78
N SER A 124 13.66 18.77 5.72
CA SER A 124 14.69 18.32 4.78
C SER A 124 15.32 19.50 4.03
N PRO A 125 16.63 19.45 3.73
CA PRO A 125 17.30 20.47 2.95
C PRO A 125 16.62 20.65 1.59
N ILE A 126 16.46 21.92 1.17
CA ILE A 126 15.95 22.23 -0.17
C ILE A 126 16.98 21.75 -1.19
N ASP A 127 16.54 20.86 -2.07
CA ASP A 127 17.34 20.28 -3.15
C ASP A 127 16.52 20.33 -4.45
N ASP A 128 16.87 21.24 -5.34
CA ASP A 128 16.18 21.43 -6.61
C ASP A 128 16.24 20.19 -7.54
N SER A 129 17.16 19.26 -7.26
CA SER A 129 17.24 18.00 -7.98
C SER A 129 16.25 16.95 -7.47
N LEU A 130 15.66 17.14 -6.27
CA LEU A 130 14.77 16.21 -5.61
C LEU A 130 13.31 16.61 -5.82
N LYS A 131 12.53 15.71 -6.38
CA LYS A 131 11.08 15.84 -6.48
C LYS A 131 10.42 14.80 -5.57
N VAL A 132 9.51 15.24 -4.72
CA VAL A 132 8.76 14.41 -3.78
C VAL A 132 7.27 14.61 -4.02
N ASP A 133 6.56 13.54 -4.31
CA ASP A 133 5.13 13.55 -4.62
C ASP A 133 4.36 12.56 -3.72
N GLU A 134 3.16 12.93 -3.31
CA GLU A 134 2.21 12.04 -2.64
C GLU A 134 1.56 11.10 -3.66
N ILE A 135 1.35 9.83 -3.29
CA ILE A 135 0.74 8.84 -4.16
C ILE A 135 -0.72 8.61 -3.81
N ILE A 136 -0.99 8.34 -2.53
CA ILE A 136 -2.31 7.99 -2.00
C ILE A 136 -2.47 8.51 -0.59
N LEU A 137 -3.69 8.92 -0.25
CA LEU A 137 -4.03 9.53 1.02
C LEU A 137 -5.07 8.69 1.76
N SER A 138 -5.08 8.80 3.08
CA SER A 138 -6.20 8.36 3.91
C SER A 138 -7.41 9.28 3.74
N SER A 139 -8.53 8.96 4.37
CA SER A 139 -9.72 9.82 4.34
C SER A 139 -9.54 11.08 5.19
N PRO A 140 -10.37 12.11 4.97
CA PRO A 140 -10.39 13.29 5.84
C PRO A 140 -10.83 13.00 7.29
N THR A 141 -11.55 11.89 7.52
CA THR A 141 -12.03 11.46 8.86
C THR A 141 -11.05 10.55 9.58
N SER A 142 -9.93 10.23 8.95
CA SER A 142 -8.88 9.41 9.55
C SER A 142 -7.98 10.20 10.48
N TRP A 143 -7.25 9.50 11.31
CA TRP A 143 -6.16 10.06 12.12
C TRP A 143 -5.05 9.04 12.30
N ALA A 144 -3.85 9.50 12.61
CA ALA A 144 -2.74 8.61 12.99
C ALA A 144 -2.64 8.57 14.52
N GLU A 145 -2.98 7.43 15.08
CA GLU A 145 -3.05 7.12 16.51
C GLU A 145 -1.67 6.84 17.08
N THR A 146 -1.30 7.59 18.10
CA THR A 146 -0.02 7.45 18.80
C THR A 146 -0.01 6.27 19.76
N SER A 147 -1.15 6.02 20.41
CA SER A 147 -1.26 5.02 21.49
C SER A 147 -1.79 3.67 21.02
N TYR A 148 -1.65 3.35 19.73
CA TYR A 148 -2.20 2.16 19.09
C TYR A 148 -1.82 0.84 19.79
N ALA A 149 -0.64 0.77 20.42
CA ALA A 149 -0.16 -0.44 21.10
C ALA A 149 -0.83 -0.68 22.47
N ARG A 150 -1.57 0.30 23.03
CA ARG A 150 -2.16 0.19 24.38
C ARG A 150 -3.42 -0.65 24.43
N GLY A 151 -4.03 -0.95 23.28
CA GLY A 151 -5.34 -1.61 23.22
C GLY A 151 -6.49 -0.73 23.70
N GLY A 152 -7.72 -1.18 23.46
CA GLY A 152 -8.93 -0.45 23.80
C GLY A 152 -9.53 0.33 22.65
N VAL A 153 -10.58 1.12 22.91
CA VAL A 153 -11.23 1.96 21.89
C VAL A 153 -10.39 3.20 21.67
N GLN A 154 -9.81 3.31 20.49
CA GLN A 154 -9.02 4.46 20.09
C GLN A 154 -9.93 5.64 19.75
N LYS A 155 -9.51 6.83 20.18
CA LYS A 155 -10.22 8.10 19.90
C LYS A 155 -9.17 9.14 19.56
N TYR A 156 -9.48 9.93 18.54
CA TYR A 156 -8.65 11.06 18.14
C TYR A 156 -8.37 12.03 19.29
N ASP A 157 -7.12 12.31 19.54
CA ASP A 157 -6.63 13.31 20.51
C ASP A 157 -5.74 14.34 19.76
N GLU A 158 -6.29 15.54 19.57
CA GLU A 158 -5.61 16.63 18.83
C GLU A 158 -4.23 16.99 19.42
N SER A 159 -3.98 16.68 20.68
CA SER A 159 -2.71 17.03 21.35
C SER A 159 -1.54 16.12 20.96
N VAL A 160 -1.80 14.89 20.50
CA VAL A 160 -0.78 13.85 20.25
C VAL A 160 -0.92 13.16 18.90
N ASP A 161 -2.13 13.17 18.32
CA ASP A 161 -2.43 12.47 17.08
C ASP A 161 -2.36 13.40 15.87
N LEU A 162 -2.24 12.83 14.69
CA LEU A 162 -2.25 13.58 13.45
C LEU A 162 -3.60 13.42 12.75
N ALA A 163 -4.26 14.54 12.47
CA ALA A 163 -5.52 14.54 11.71
C ALA A 163 -5.29 14.20 10.23
N GLY A 164 -6.26 13.48 9.62
CA GLY A 164 -6.29 13.23 8.19
C GLY A 164 -6.72 14.44 7.34
N PRO A 165 -6.59 14.36 6.01
CA PRO A 165 -6.04 13.22 5.28
C PRO A 165 -4.53 13.11 5.40
N LEU A 166 -4.01 11.90 5.55
CA LEU A 166 -2.58 11.61 5.72
C LEU A 166 -2.05 10.83 4.52
N PRO A 167 -0.88 11.18 3.98
CA PRO A 167 -0.25 10.39 2.94
C PRO A 167 0.16 9.01 3.47
N LEU A 168 -0.19 7.96 2.71
CA LEU A 168 0.13 6.56 2.99
C LEU A 168 1.22 6.03 2.06
N GLY A 169 1.57 6.81 1.04
CA GLY A 169 2.62 6.49 0.10
C GLY A 169 3.21 7.74 -0.54
N MET A 170 4.52 7.75 -0.67
CA MET A 170 5.30 8.83 -1.25
C MET A 170 6.22 8.30 -2.35
N ALA A 171 6.41 9.09 -3.40
CA ALA A 171 7.39 8.84 -4.45
C ALA A 171 8.40 9.98 -4.48
N ALA A 172 9.67 9.65 -4.47
CA ALA A 172 10.75 10.61 -4.60
C ALA A 172 11.65 10.24 -5.78
N SER A 173 12.07 11.23 -6.55
CA SER A 173 12.98 11.05 -7.68
C SER A 173 14.01 12.18 -7.72
N ARG A 174 15.24 11.85 -8.06
CA ARG A 174 16.31 12.82 -8.31
C ARG A 174 16.60 12.94 -9.78
N VAL A 175 17.01 14.12 -10.21
CA VAL A 175 17.60 14.34 -11.52
C VAL A 175 19.08 14.06 -11.39
N GLY A 176 19.58 13.11 -12.18
CA GLY A 176 20.99 12.66 -12.10
C GLY A 176 22.01 13.62 -12.74
N GLY A 177 21.55 14.76 -13.26
CA GLY A 177 22.37 15.79 -13.91
C GLY A 177 22.07 15.97 -15.39
N ASP A 178 22.55 17.08 -15.97
CA ASP A 178 22.48 17.36 -17.40
C ASP A 178 23.82 17.01 -18.06
N ALA A 179 23.81 16.03 -18.94
CA ALA A 179 24.95 15.74 -19.78
C ALA A 179 24.57 15.91 -21.26
N LEU A 180 25.26 16.79 -21.94
CA LEU A 180 25.06 17.07 -23.40
C LEU A 180 23.64 17.51 -23.77
N GLY A 181 22.93 18.20 -22.86
CA GLY A 181 21.53 18.62 -23.06
C GLY A 181 20.50 17.49 -22.89
N LEU A 182 20.91 16.35 -22.32
CA LEU A 182 20.03 15.25 -21.95
C LEU A 182 19.95 15.16 -20.44
N THR A 183 18.73 15.20 -19.90
CA THR A 183 18.49 14.96 -18.47
C THR A 183 18.72 13.49 -18.18
N ILE A 184 19.73 13.18 -17.35
CA ILE A 184 19.99 11.82 -16.91
C ILE A 184 19.05 11.52 -15.73
N PRO A 185 18.24 10.44 -15.77
CA PRO A 185 17.46 10.02 -14.62
C PRO A 185 18.37 9.67 -13.44
N GLY A 186 18.04 10.20 -12.26
CA GLY A 186 18.71 9.83 -11.02
C GLY A 186 18.02 8.65 -10.33
N GLY A 187 18.38 8.43 -9.06
CA GLY A 187 17.75 7.41 -8.24
C GLY A 187 16.25 7.69 -8.00
N ARG A 188 15.50 6.64 -7.70
CA ARG A 188 14.07 6.71 -7.38
C ARG A 188 13.78 5.93 -6.10
N LEU A 189 12.95 6.52 -5.25
CA LEU A 189 12.51 5.92 -4.01
C LEU A 189 10.98 5.98 -3.94
N VAL A 190 10.35 4.84 -3.66
CA VAL A 190 8.92 4.80 -3.29
C VAL A 190 8.80 4.21 -1.91
N VAL A 191 8.00 4.86 -1.07
CA VAL A 191 7.78 4.45 0.32
C VAL A 191 6.28 4.32 0.57
N TYR A 192 5.86 3.19 1.09
CA TYR A 192 4.51 2.97 1.61
C TYR A 192 4.56 2.68 3.11
N GLY A 193 3.62 3.23 3.84
CA GLY A 193 3.49 3.04 5.28
C GLY A 193 2.86 1.70 5.69
N ASP A 194 2.81 0.73 4.80
CA ASP A 194 2.28 -0.62 5.07
C ASP A 194 3.00 -1.66 4.21
N GLU A 195 3.39 -2.75 4.81
CA GLU A 195 3.98 -3.90 4.13
C GLU A 195 2.92 -4.89 3.62
N ASN A 196 1.74 -4.88 4.28
CA ASN A 196 0.73 -5.89 4.07
C ASN A 196 0.02 -5.75 2.72
N PHE A 197 -0.17 -4.53 2.20
CA PHE A 197 -0.92 -4.34 0.95
C PHE A 197 -0.32 -5.11 -0.23
N ALA A 198 1.00 -5.32 -0.23
CA ALA A 198 1.73 -6.08 -1.25
C ALA A 198 1.93 -7.56 -0.89
N ALA A 199 1.55 -7.99 0.32
CA ALA A 199 1.65 -9.38 0.75
C ALA A 199 0.60 -10.27 0.07
N ASN A 200 0.90 -11.57 -0.09
CA ASN A 200 0.05 -12.53 -0.81
C ASN A 200 -1.42 -12.52 -0.38
N ARG A 201 -1.69 -12.34 0.92
CA ARG A 201 -3.05 -12.29 1.49
C ARG A 201 -3.86 -11.10 0.97
N TRP A 202 -3.19 -9.97 0.69
CA TRP A 202 -3.80 -8.68 0.39
C TRP A 202 -3.63 -8.27 -1.07
N PHE A 203 -2.65 -8.84 -1.77
CA PHE A 203 -2.24 -8.44 -3.11
C PHE A 203 -3.39 -8.39 -4.13
N ASN A 204 -4.30 -9.34 -4.08
CA ASN A 204 -5.44 -9.42 -5.01
C ASN A 204 -6.70 -8.69 -4.49
N ARG A 205 -6.59 -7.94 -3.38
CA ARG A 205 -7.72 -7.18 -2.85
C ARG A 205 -7.78 -5.80 -3.47
N LEU A 206 -8.97 -5.36 -3.87
CA LEU A 206 -9.20 -4.02 -4.43
C LEU A 206 -8.14 -3.61 -5.46
N GLY A 207 -7.55 -2.43 -5.30
CA GLY A 207 -6.52 -1.87 -6.17
C GLY A 207 -5.07 -2.26 -5.84
N ASN A 208 -4.84 -3.14 -4.84
CA ASN A 208 -3.50 -3.40 -4.31
C ASN A 208 -2.51 -3.88 -5.37
N SER A 209 -2.88 -4.89 -6.16
CA SER A 209 -2.02 -5.41 -7.23
C SER A 209 -1.72 -4.36 -8.31
N LYS A 210 -2.69 -3.49 -8.60
CA LYS A 210 -2.50 -2.41 -9.57
C LYS A 210 -1.55 -1.36 -9.04
N LEU A 211 -1.70 -0.97 -7.76
CA LEU A 211 -0.79 -0.04 -7.11
C LEU A 211 0.64 -0.59 -7.11
N ALA A 212 0.83 -1.85 -6.69
CA ALA A 212 2.13 -2.49 -6.63
C ALA A 212 2.80 -2.58 -8.01
N VAL A 213 2.08 -3.05 -9.03
CA VAL A 213 2.61 -3.15 -10.40
C VAL A 213 2.94 -1.78 -10.97
N ASN A 214 2.06 -0.79 -10.82
CA ASN A 214 2.32 0.57 -11.30
C ASN A 214 3.52 1.21 -10.59
N THR A 215 3.73 0.88 -9.31
CA THR A 215 4.91 1.34 -8.55
C THR A 215 6.20 0.80 -9.17
N VAL A 216 6.25 -0.51 -9.43
CA VAL A 216 7.40 -1.14 -10.06
C VAL A 216 7.65 -0.56 -11.46
N ASN A 217 6.60 -0.42 -12.26
CA ASN A 217 6.71 0.17 -13.60
C ASN A 217 7.26 1.61 -13.55
N TRP A 218 6.76 2.43 -12.62
CA TRP A 218 7.27 3.80 -12.47
C TRP A 218 8.74 3.83 -12.02
N LEU A 219 9.13 2.94 -11.11
CA LEU A 219 10.52 2.82 -10.68
C LEU A 219 11.44 2.50 -11.87
N PHE A 220 11.00 1.66 -12.82
CA PHE A 220 11.77 1.30 -14.03
C PHE A 220 11.62 2.30 -15.18
N ASP A 221 10.85 3.37 -15.02
CA ASP A 221 10.59 4.36 -16.08
C ASP A 221 9.89 3.81 -17.32
N GLU A 222 9.17 2.73 -17.16
CA GLU A 222 8.42 2.10 -18.27
C GLU A 222 7.17 2.88 -18.69
N ASN A 223 7.00 4.12 -18.20
CA ASN A 223 5.87 4.98 -18.54
C ASN A 223 5.73 5.26 -20.06
N SER A 224 6.77 5.06 -20.82
CA SER A 224 6.72 5.16 -22.29
C SER A 224 6.09 3.92 -22.96
N MET A 225 5.96 2.80 -22.25
CA MET A 225 5.42 1.54 -22.79
C MET A 225 4.00 1.22 -22.30
N LEU A 226 3.44 1.98 -21.36
CA LEU A 226 2.17 1.68 -20.69
C LEU A 226 0.90 2.04 -21.49
N ASN A 227 0.99 2.24 -22.80
CA ASN A 227 -0.20 2.25 -23.66
C ASN A 227 -0.70 0.84 -24.05
N ILE A 228 -0.09 -0.22 -23.52
CA ILE A 228 -0.64 -1.58 -23.63
C ILE A 228 -1.48 -1.80 -22.37
N PRO A 229 -2.83 -1.77 -22.46
CA PRO A 229 -3.67 -2.10 -21.32
C PRO A 229 -3.28 -3.51 -20.85
N ALA A 230 -2.82 -3.64 -19.62
CA ALA A 230 -2.61 -4.95 -19.03
C ALA A 230 -3.89 -5.76 -19.25
N ARG A 231 -3.77 -6.93 -19.90
CA ARG A 231 -4.90 -7.83 -20.14
C ARG A 231 -5.55 -8.05 -18.78
N GLN A 232 -6.76 -7.48 -18.63
CA GLN A 232 -7.53 -7.65 -17.40
C GLN A 232 -7.79 -9.15 -17.26
N LEU A 233 -7.07 -9.79 -16.36
CA LEU A 233 -7.53 -11.04 -15.80
C LEU A 233 -8.74 -10.66 -14.96
N GLU A 234 -9.92 -10.79 -15.52
CA GLU A 234 -11.17 -10.64 -14.80
C GLU A 234 -11.22 -11.74 -13.74
N SER A 235 -10.63 -11.45 -12.58
CA SER A 235 -10.88 -12.27 -11.41
C SER A 235 -12.26 -11.87 -10.88
N TYR A 236 -13.27 -12.61 -11.28
CA TYR A 236 -14.61 -12.49 -10.70
C TYR A 236 -14.54 -12.99 -9.24
N SER A 237 -14.26 -12.11 -8.31
CA SER A 237 -14.53 -12.38 -6.91
C SER A 237 -16.02 -12.06 -6.70
N LEU A 238 -16.83 -13.09 -6.51
CA LEU A 238 -18.21 -12.94 -6.06
C LEU A 238 -18.19 -12.45 -4.61
N THR A 239 -18.23 -11.14 -4.42
CA THR A 239 -18.47 -10.53 -3.12
C THR A 239 -19.96 -10.55 -2.84
N LEU A 240 -20.46 -11.68 -2.36
CA LEU A 240 -21.84 -11.79 -1.92
C LEU A 240 -21.98 -11.13 -0.55
N SER A 241 -22.90 -10.19 -0.40
CA SER A 241 -23.30 -9.66 0.90
C SER A 241 -23.97 -10.76 1.74
N LEU A 242 -23.97 -10.63 3.06
CA LEU A 242 -24.67 -11.57 3.96
C LEU A 242 -26.14 -11.74 3.58
N ASN A 243 -26.80 -10.68 3.14
CA ASN A 243 -28.20 -10.71 2.71
C ASN A 243 -28.39 -11.52 1.41
N GLU A 244 -27.43 -11.46 0.49
CA GLU A 244 -27.46 -12.27 -0.74
C GLU A 244 -27.18 -13.75 -0.45
N ILE A 245 -26.22 -14.04 0.45
CA ILE A 245 -25.92 -15.40 0.89
C ILE A 245 -27.17 -16.03 1.58
N THR A 246 -27.82 -15.30 2.48
CA THR A 246 -29.02 -15.79 3.15
C THR A 246 -30.17 -15.95 2.17
N GLY A 247 -30.36 -15.03 1.21
CA GLY A 247 -31.34 -15.16 0.15
C GLY A 247 -31.11 -16.38 -0.74
N LEU A 248 -29.86 -16.68 -1.08
CA LEU A 248 -29.47 -17.88 -1.83
C LEU A 248 -29.75 -19.14 -1.02
N ALA A 249 -29.37 -19.18 0.26
CA ALA A 249 -29.61 -20.31 1.13
C ALA A 249 -31.10 -20.66 1.25
N TRP A 250 -31.99 -19.66 1.39
CA TRP A 250 -33.44 -19.86 1.38
C TRP A 250 -33.94 -20.45 0.05
N ARG A 251 -33.45 -19.99 -1.09
CA ARG A 251 -33.83 -20.53 -2.40
C ARG A 251 -33.40 -21.98 -2.57
N PHE A 252 -32.22 -22.35 -2.10
CA PHE A 252 -31.76 -23.74 -2.13
C PHE A 252 -32.54 -24.65 -1.19
N MET A 253 -33.10 -24.16 -0.09
CA MET A 253 -33.92 -24.92 0.86
C MET A 253 -35.33 -25.25 0.32
N ILE A 254 -35.85 -24.51 -0.66
CA ILE A 254 -37.20 -24.72 -1.23
C ILE A 254 -37.32 -26.13 -1.84
N LEU A 255 -36.32 -26.57 -2.59
CA LEU A 255 -36.36 -27.83 -3.32
C LEU A 255 -36.35 -29.07 -2.40
N PRO A 256 -35.48 -29.20 -1.39
CA PRO A 256 -35.58 -30.25 -0.38
C PRO A 256 -36.88 -30.22 0.41
N ALA A 257 -37.36 -29.01 0.78
CA ALA A 257 -38.61 -28.88 1.51
C ALA A 257 -39.81 -29.36 0.69
N ALA A 258 -39.87 -29.04 -0.60
CA ALA A 258 -40.92 -29.53 -1.48
C ALA A 258 -40.91 -31.06 -1.59
N VAL A 259 -39.73 -31.68 -1.73
CA VAL A 259 -39.59 -33.14 -1.78
C VAL A 259 -40.07 -33.77 -0.46
N LEU A 260 -39.71 -33.22 0.70
CA LEU A 260 -40.18 -33.70 2.00
C LEU A 260 -41.70 -33.61 2.11
N LEU A 261 -42.31 -32.52 1.67
CA LEU A 261 -43.77 -32.36 1.67
C LEU A 261 -44.46 -33.39 0.77
N ILE A 262 -43.94 -33.65 -0.40
CA ILE A 262 -44.45 -34.69 -1.34
C ILE A 262 -44.34 -36.06 -0.65
N CYS A 263 -43.18 -36.39 -0.07
CA CYS A 263 -42.99 -37.67 0.62
C CYS A 263 -43.97 -37.84 1.80
N LEU A 264 -44.16 -36.74 2.58
CA LEU A 264 -45.13 -36.75 3.69
C LEU A 264 -46.55 -36.95 3.20
N PHE A 265 -46.95 -36.27 2.12
CA PHE A 265 -48.25 -36.40 1.51
C PHE A 265 -48.52 -37.82 1.00
N VAL A 266 -47.57 -38.42 0.28
CA VAL A 266 -47.65 -39.82 -0.19
C VAL A 266 -47.73 -40.79 0.96
N TRP A 267 -46.97 -40.58 2.05
CA TRP A 267 -47.00 -41.42 3.23
C TRP A 267 -48.37 -41.36 3.94
N LEU A 268 -48.94 -40.13 4.11
CA LEU A 268 -50.26 -39.94 4.68
C LEU A 268 -51.38 -40.59 3.80
N ALA A 269 -51.29 -40.43 2.48
CA ALA A 269 -52.28 -41.00 1.55
C ALA A 269 -52.23 -42.57 1.53
N ARG A 270 -51.05 -43.16 1.82
CA ARG A 270 -50.92 -44.62 1.88
C ARG A 270 -51.30 -45.21 3.26
N ARG A 271 -51.42 -44.39 4.25
CA ARG A 271 -51.77 -44.82 5.63
C ARG A 271 -53.29 -44.92 5.87
N ASN A 272 -54.12 -44.36 5.01
CA ASN A 272 -55.57 -44.51 4.91
C ASN A 272 -55.91 -45.59 3.88
#